data_cb6bae4c6e1943a918f1cc487bb05e61
#
_entry.id   cb6bae4c6e1943a918f1cc487bb05e61
#
_cell.length_a   1.000
_cell.length_b   1.000
_cell.length_c   1.000
_cell.angle_alpha   90.00
_cell.angle_beta   90.00
_cell.angle_gamma   90.00
#
_symmetry.space_group_name_H-M   'P 1'
#
loop_
_entity.id
_entity.type
_entity.pdbx_description
1 polymer ?
#
loop_
_entity_poly.entity_id
_entity_poly.type
_entity_poly.pdbx_seq_one_letter_code
_entity_poly.pdbx_strand_id
1 'polypeptide(L)'
;QQVAGFGTFEHDRSHGVFDSHTLRNAPVLFNLAWSSSFHWDGEFTSLQDAAAQPINGHIEMGESFRGIIDKLEADDEYRKDFRKVFGSPFIRPEDILKTLSQFTGYLVSADSKYDKFKKGLAAYTAQETNGYALYKANCATCHPEPLFTDHSFRNTGLPVDNFLKDYGRLRIT
;
A
#
# COMPACT_ATOMS: atom_id res chain seq x y z
N GLN A 1 2.70 1.41 -9.06
CA GLN A 1 3.72 1.16 -8.04
C GLN A 1 4.83 0.32 -8.64
N GLN A 2 6.08 0.72 -8.46
CA GLN A 2 7.22 0.08 -9.11
C GLN A 2 8.01 -0.77 -8.11
N VAL A 3 8.45 -1.95 -8.54
CA VAL A 3 9.26 -2.83 -7.69
C VAL A 3 10.59 -2.15 -7.33
N ALA A 4 11.22 -1.45 -8.28
CA ALA A 4 12.44 -0.69 -8.05
C ALA A 4 12.26 0.48 -7.08
N GLY A 5 11.05 1.03 -6.96
CA GLY A 5 10.67 2.06 -6.00
C GLY A 5 10.17 1.52 -4.67
N PHE A 6 10.55 0.30 -4.28
CA PHE A 6 10.12 -0.35 -3.03
C PHE A 6 8.60 -0.43 -2.86
N GLY A 7 7.87 -0.63 -3.94
CA GLY A 7 6.41 -0.72 -3.94
C GLY A 7 5.69 0.63 -3.83
N THR A 8 6.39 1.75 -4.02
CA THR A 8 5.83 3.10 -4.15
C THR A 8 5.97 3.60 -5.59
N PHE A 9 5.89 4.89 -5.79
CA PHE A 9 6.15 5.54 -7.07
C PHE A 9 7.22 6.64 -6.85
N GLU A 10 8.18 6.77 -7.77
CA GLU A 10 9.35 7.65 -7.59
C GLU A 10 9.06 9.15 -7.74
N HIS A 11 7.83 9.52 -8.10
CA HIS A 11 7.38 10.90 -8.21
C HIS A 11 6.66 11.35 -6.94
N ASP A 12 6.50 12.65 -6.76
CA ASP A 12 5.76 13.25 -5.66
C ASP A 12 4.27 12.88 -5.66
N ARG A 13 3.69 12.61 -6.85
CA ARG A 13 2.31 12.20 -7.06
C ARG A 13 2.21 11.11 -8.12
N SER A 14 1.24 10.23 -7.98
CA SER A 14 1.01 9.18 -8.97
C SER A 14 0.40 9.76 -10.24
N HIS A 15 0.81 9.22 -11.38
CA HIS A 15 0.24 9.53 -12.69
C HIS A 15 -0.92 8.60 -13.00
N GLY A 16 -2.00 9.16 -13.47
CA GLY A 16 -3.19 8.43 -13.91
C GLY A 16 -3.42 8.54 -15.41
N VAL A 17 -4.59 8.09 -15.85
CA VAL A 17 -5.02 8.20 -17.25
C VAL A 17 -5.18 9.67 -17.66
N PHE A 18 -5.03 9.95 -18.96
CA PHE A 18 -5.20 11.28 -19.54
C PHE A 18 -4.30 12.36 -18.91
N ASP A 19 -3.06 11.97 -18.55
CA ASP A 19 -2.07 12.87 -17.91
C ASP A 19 -2.55 13.48 -16.58
N SER A 20 -3.51 12.81 -15.94
CA SER A 20 -3.99 13.23 -14.61
C SER A 20 -2.99 12.87 -13.51
N HIS A 21 -3.09 13.54 -12.37
CA HIS A 21 -2.23 13.30 -11.21
C HIS A 21 -3.08 13.19 -9.95
N THR A 22 -2.73 12.24 -9.10
CA THR A 22 -3.33 12.12 -7.75
C THR A 22 -2.86 13.26 -6.85
N LEU A 23 -3.55 13.46 -5.72
CA LEU A 23 -3.15 14.48 -4.74
C LEU A 23 -1.89 14.07 -3.96
N ARG A 24 -1.62 12.78 -3.83
CA ARG A 24 -0.55 12.21 -3.00
C ARG A 24 0.21 11.15 -3.77
N ASN A 25 1.42 10.84 -3.30
CA ASN A 25 2.17 9.69 -3.78
C ASN A 25 1.45 8.38 -3.45
N ALA A 26 1.74 7.32 -4.21
CA ALA A 26 1.25 5.98 -3.91
C ALA A 26 1.84 5.48 -2.57
N PRO A 27 1.01 4.95 -1.66
CA PRO A 27 1.51 4.34 -0.44
C PRO A 27 2.29 3.06 -0.73
N VAL A 28 3.16 2.66 0.21
CA VAL A 28 3.93 1.41 0.11
C VAL A 28 3.01 0.19 0.11
N LEU A 29 3.42 -0.87 -0.61
CA LEU A 29 2.67 -2.14 -0.67
C LEU A 29 3.13 -3.19 0.35
N PHE A 30 4.28 -2.98 1.01
CA PHE A 30 4.83 -3.97 1.94
C PHE A 30 4.15 -3.93 3.31
N ASN A 31 4.04 -5.09 3.94
CA ASN A 31 3.54 -5.29 5.31
C ASN A 31 2.08 -4.86 5.53
N LEU A 32 1.28 -4.80 4.47
CA LEU A 32 -0.12 -4.38 4.58
C LEU A 32 -1.02 -5.36 5.32
N ALA A 33 -0.60 -6.63 5.45
CA ALA A 33 -1.35 -7.65 6.20
C ALA A 33 -1.56 -7.30 7.69
N TRP A 34 -0.73 -6.43 8.25
CA TRP A 34 -0.82 -5.98 9.65
C TRP A 34 -1.48 -4.60 9.81
N SER A 35 -1.90 -3.97 8.72
CA SER A 35 -2.55 -2.67 8.76
C SER A 35 -4.05 -2.80 9.00
N SER A 36 -4.59 -1.93 9.84
CA SER A 36 -6.04 -1.85 10.11
C SER A 36 -6.76 -0.82 9.23
N SER A 37 -6.00 0.00 8.50
CA SER A 37 -6.53 1.01 7.60
C SER A 37 -5.55 1.26 6.45
N PHE A 38 -6.08 1.70 5.32
CA PHE A 38 -5.36 1.84 4.06
C PHE A 38 -5.56 3.21 3.47
N HIS A 39 -4.68 3.61 2.54
CA HIS A 39 -4.45 4.95 2.05
C HIS A 39 -3.88 5.88 3.15
N TRP A 40 -3.35 7.05 2.73
CA TRP A 40 -2.68 7.97 3.63
C TRP A 40 -3.58 8.56 4.72
N ASP A 41 -4.87 8.65 4.46
CA ASP A 41 -5.87 9.16 5.39
C ASP A 41 -6.66 8.06 6.12
N GLY A 42 -6.43 6.78 5.75
CA GLY A 42 -7.12 5.64 6.36
C GLY A 42 -8.60 5.55 5.95
N GLU A 43 -8.92 5.98 4.75
CA GLU A 43 -10.29 5.95 4.20
C GLU A 43 -10.86 4.54 4.16
N PHE A 44 -10.03 3.54 3.92
CA PHE A 44 -10.44 2.14 3.80
C PHE A 44 -9.97 1.29 4.97
N THR A 45 -10.81 0.34 5.38
CA THR A 45 -10.48 -0.66 6.41
C THR A 45 -10.30 -2.08 5.83
N SER A 46 -10.40 -2.21 4.52
CA SER A 46 -10.24 -3.45 3.77
C SER A 46 -9.26 -3.24 2.62
N LEU A 47 -8.32 -4.18 2.42
CA LEU A 47 -7.42 -4.18 1.26
C LEU A 47 -8.18 -4.30 -0.06
N GLN A 48 -9.36 -4.94 -0.06
CA GLN A 48 -10.18 -5.09 -1.25
C GLN A 48 -10.74 -3.74 -1.68
N ASP A 49 -11.30 -2.97 -0.74
CA ASP A 49 -11.84 -1.64 -1.04
C ASP A 49 -10.73 -0.66 -1.43
N ALA A 50 -9.58 -0.72 -0.74
CA ALA A 50 -8.41 0.07 -1.08
C ALA A 50 -7.85 -0.25 -2.48
N ALA A 51 -7.97 -1.50 -2.94
CA ALA A 51 -7.58 -1.89 -4.30
C ALA A 51 -8.62 -1.49 -5.36
N ALA A 52 -9.90 -1.43 -5.00
CA ALA A 52 -10.98 -1.08 -5.91
C ALA A 52 -10.95 0.40 -6.31
N GLN A 53 -10.58 1.28 -5.38
CA GLN A 53 -10.61 2.72 -5.61
C GLN A 53 -9.69 3.18 -6.76
N PRO A 54 -8.39 2.81 -6.83
CA PRO A 54 -7.53 3.23 -7.94
C PRO A 54 -7.96 2.63 -9.30
N ILE A 55 -8.62 1.48 -9.31
CA ILE A 55 -9.14 0.88 -10.53
C ILE A 55 -10.23 1.77 -11.12
N ASN A 56 -11.21 2.18 -10.31
CA ASN A 56 -12.34 2.99 -10.74
C ASN A 56 -12.05 4.50 -10.77
N GLY A 57 -10.95 4.93 -10.14
CA GLY A 57 -10.56 6.32 -10.01
C GLY A 57 -10.31 6.98 -11.37
N HIS A 58 -11.10 7.99 -11.73
CA HIS A 58 -11.00 8.70 -13.02
C HIS A 58 -9.69 9.48 -13.20
N ILE A 59 -8.99 9.80 -12.12
CA ILE A 59 -7.66 10.42 -12.12
C ILE A 59 -6.54 9.39 -11.86
N GLU A 60 -6.87 8.11 -11.82
CA GLU A 60 -5.93 7.00 -11.62
C GLU A 60 -6.01 6.04 -12.81
N MET A 61 -6.60 4.84 -12.69
CA MET A 61 -6.70 3.90 -13.79
C MET A 61 -7.87 4.19 -14.74
N GLY A 62 -8.95 4.81 -14.26
CA GLY A 62 -10.13 5.16 -15.06
C GLY A 62 -10.80 3.95 -15.71
N GLU A 63 -10.69 2.77 -15.08
CA GLU A 63 -11.21 1.53 -15.65
C GLU A 63 -12.43 1.04 -14.86
N SER A 64 -13.26 0.23 -15.50
CA SER A 64 -14.40 -0.41 -14.88
C SER A 64 -14.13 -1.88 -14.61
N PHE A 65 -14.75 -2.46 -13.58
CA PHE A 65 -14.68 -3.90 -13.36
C PHE A 65 -15.22 -4.71 -14.54
N ARG A 66 -16.22 -4.17 -15.25
CA ARG A 66 -16.71 -4.80 -16.47
C ARG A 66 -15.62 -4.87 -17.54
N GLY A 67 -14.93 -3.77 -17.80
CA GLY A 67 -13.84 -3.73 -18.78
C GLY A 67 -12.68 -4.65 -18.42
N ILE A 68 -12.33 -4.74 -17.12
CA ILE A 68 -11.29 -5.67 -16.64
C ILE A 68 -11.73 -7.12 -16.86
N ILE A 69 -12.96 -7.46 -16.49
CA ILE A 69 -13.51 -8.82 -16.66
C ILE A 69 -13.49 -9.21 -18.13
N ASP A 70 -13.95 -8.34 -19.02
CA ASP A 70 -13.96 -8.61 -20.46
C ASP A 70 -12.54 -8.89 -20.99
N LYS A 71 -11.52 -8.16 -20.50
CA LYS A 71 -10.11 -8.39 -20.84
C LYS A 71 -9.58 -9.72 -20.30
N LEU A 72 -9.86 -10.03 -19.02
CA LEU A 72 -9.41 -11.27 -18.39
C LEU A 72 -10.12 -12.51 -18.98
N GLU A 73 -11.40 -12.39 -19.31
CA GLU A 73 -12.14 -13.47 -19.94
C GLU A 73 -11.79 -13.69 -21.41
N ALA A 74 -11.19 -12.71 -22.09
CA ALA A 74 -10.62 -12.87 -23.42
C ALA A 74 -9.34 -13.71 -23.43
N ASP A 75 -8.67 -13.88 -22.29
CA ASP A 75 -7.43 -14.64 -22.14
C ASP A 75 -7.71 -16.02 -21.52
N ASP A 76 -7.33 -17.09 -22.23
CA ASP A 76 -7.57 -18.47 -21.84
C ASP A 76 -6.83 -18.87 -20.55
N GLU A 77 -5.66 -18.29 -20.28
CA GLU A 77 -4.84 -18.61 -19.11
C GLU A 77 -5.53 -18.04 -17.87
N TYR A 78 -5.92 -16.76 -17.90
CA TYR A 78 -6.67 -16.16 -16.79
C TYR A 78 -7.99 -16.89 -16.52
N ARG A 79 -8.76 -17.24 -17.54
CA ARG A 79 -10.01 -18.01 -17.36
C ARG A 79 -9.77 -19.36 -16.66
N LYS A 80 -8.73 -20.08 -17.06
CA LYS A 80 -8.37 -21.37 -16.44
C LYS A 80 -7.95 -21.21 -15.00
N ASP A 81 -7.11 -20.21 -14.73
CA ASP A 81 -6.60 -19.97 -13.38
C ASP A 81 -7.71 -19.52 -12.42
N PHE A 82 -8.55 -18.58 -12.82
CA PHE A 82 -9.69 -18.15 -12.02
C PHE A 82 -10.66 -19.29 -11.74
N ARG A 83 -10.99 -20.10 -12.76
CA ARG A 83 -11.81 -21.31 -12.59
C ARG A 83 -11.19 -22.30 -11.61
N LYS A 84 -9.89 -22.54 -11.71
CA LYS A 84 -9.16 -23.46 -10.84
C LYS A 84 -9.19 -22.99 -9.38
N VAL A 85 -9.02 -21.70 -9.15
CA VAL A 85 -8.94 -21.12 -7.79
C VAL A 85 -10.31 -20.93 -7.17
N PHE A 86 -11.28 -20.41 -7.93
CA PHE A 86 -12.58 -19.99 -7.38
C PHE A 86 -13.74 -20.95 -7.72
N GLY A 87 -13.49 -21.95 -8.57
CA GLY A 87 -14.51 -22.94 -8.95
C GLY A 87 -15.66 -22.40 -9.82
N SER A 88 -15.62 -21.14 -10.21
CA SER A 88 -16.63 -20.46 -11.02
C SER A 88 -16.24 -20.46 -12.50
N PRO A 89 -17.19 -20.64 -13.43
CA PRO A 89 -16.92 -20.48 -14.86
C PRO A 89 -16.74 -19.01 -15.28
N PHE A 90 -17.15 -18.07 -14.44
CA PHE A 90 -17.07 -16.63 -14.68
C PHE A 90 -16.13 -15.94 -13.69
N ILE A 91 -15.42 -14.92 -14.17
CA ILE A 91 -14.60 -14.05 -13.34
C ILE A 91 -15.51 -12.97 -12.74
N ARG A 92 -15.43 -12.75 -11.41
CA ARG A 92 -16.24 -11.77 -10.70
C ARG A 92 -15.36 -10.66 -10.11
N PRO A 93 -15.88 -9.44 -9.93
CA PRO A 93 -15.14 -8.34 -9.30
C PRO A 93 -14.52 -8.71 -7.95
N GLU A 94 -15.28 -9.41 -7.10
CA GLU A 94 -14.84 -9.85 -5.77
C GLU A 94 -13.68 -10.85 -5.84
N ASP A 95 -13.60 -11.69 -6.87
CA ASP A 95 -12.50 -12.64 -7.06
C ASP A 95 -11.22 -11.91 -7.47
N ILE A 96 -11.33 -10.89 -8.32
CA ILE A 96 -10.22 -10.01 -8.69
C ILE A 96 -9.69 -9.28 -7.46
N LEU A 97 -10.56 -8.63 -6.70
CA LEU A 97 -10.18 -7.88 -5.50
C LEU A 97 -9.57 -8.77 -4.42
N LYS A 98 -10.12 -9.97 -4.25
CA LYS A 98 -9.56 -10.98 -3.32
C LYS A 98 -8.16 -11.41 -3.75
N THR A 99 -7.93 -11.63 -5.04
CA THR A 99 -6.61 -11.97 -5.58
C THR A 99 -5.60 -10.86 -5.33
N LEU A 100 -5.96 -9.61 -5.65
CA LEU A 100 -5.11 -8.45 -5.42
C LEU A 100 -4.79 -8.25 -3.94
N SER A 101 -5.79 -8.43 -3.07
CA SER A 101 -5.61 -8.32 -1.61
C SER A 101 -4.68 -9.39 -1.06
N GLN A 102 -4.80 -10.62 -1.54
CA GLN A 102 -3.90 -11.70 -1.14
C GLN A 102 -2.47 -11.45 -1.63
N PHE A 103 -2.31 -11.01 -2.89
CA PHE A 103 -1.01 -10.66 -3.42
C PHE A 103 -0.32 -9.57 -2.60
N THR A 104 -1.00 -8.46 -2.35
CA THR A 104 -0.44 -7.36 -1.57
C THR A 104 -0.21 -7.73 -0.10
N GLY A 105 -1.11 -8.52 0.50
CA GLY A 105 -0.92 -9.05 1.85
C GLY A 105 0.27 -10.00 1.98
N TYR A 106 0.69 -10.63 0.89
CA TYR A 106 1.85 -11.52 0.85
C TYR A 106 3.19 -10.79 0.71
N LEU A 107 3.16 -9.50 0.37
CA LEU A 107 4.35 -8.68 0.23
C LEU A 107 4.90 -8.29 1.61
N VAL A 108 5.80 -9.10 2.14
CA VAL A 108 6.40 -8.92 3.47
C VAL A 108 7.85 -8.49 3.33
N SER A 109 8.21 -7.41 4.01
CA SER A 109 9.59 -6.98 4.19
C SER A 109 10.06 -7.37 5.60
N ALA A 110 10.86 -8.45 5.71
CA ALA A 110 11.32 -9.02 6.98
C ALA A 110 12.75 -9.58 6.90
N ASP A 111 13.58 -9.05 5.99
CA ASP A 111 14.97 -9.51 5.80
C ASP A 111 15.99 -8.34 5.77
N SER A 112 15.66 -7.23 6.39
CA SER A 112 16.54 -6.09 6.54
C SER A 112 17.69 -6.40 7.52
N LYS A 113 18.69 -5.53 7.57
CA LYS A 113 19.75 -5.66 8.60
C LYS A 113 19.19 -5.58 10.01
N TYR A 114 18.13 -4.78 10.23
CA TYR A 114 17.40 -4.72 11.49
C TYR A 114 16.79 -6.09 11.84
N ASP A 115 16.11 -6.74 10.91
CA ASP A 115 15.50 -8.05 11.13
C ASP A 115 16.55 -9.11 11.47
N LYS A 116 17.68 -9.09 10.75
CA LYS A 116 18.83 -9.96 11.03
C LYS A 116 19.44 -9.69 12.39
N PHE A 117 19.59 -8.42 12.78
CA PHE A 117 20.07 -8.03 14.10
C PHE A 117 19.13 -8.56 15.21
N LYS A 118 17.82 -8.38 15.06
CA LYS A 118 16.84 -8.87 16.04
C LYS A 118 16.83 -10.39 16.17
N LYS A 119 17.20 -11.12 15.11
CA LYS A 119 17.36 -12.59 15.09
C LYS A 119 18.76 -13.05 15.55
N GLY A 120 19.67 -12.15 15.87
CA GLY A 120 21.06 -12.49 16.21
C GLY A 120 21.93 -12.93 15.00
N LEU A 121 21.46 -12.70 13.78
CA LEU A 121 22.14 -13.09 12.53
C LEU A 121 23.05 -11.99 11.96
N ALA A 122 23.00 -10.79 12.50
CA ALA A 122 23.86 -9.69 12.13
C ALA A 122 24.18 -8.80 13.36
N ALA A 123 25.29 -8.08 13.30
CA ALA A 123 25.65 -7.08 14.29
C ALA A 123 25.52 -5.66 13.72
N TYR A 124 25.13 -4.73 14.56
CA TYR A 124 25.21 -3.29 14.25
C TYR A 124 26.64 -2.79 14.42
N THR A 125 27.03 -1.87 13.56
CA THR A 125 28.24 -1.05 13.79
C THR A 125 28.02 -0.14 15.01
N ALA A 126 29.09 0.49 15.52
CA ALA A 126 28.99 1.46 16.61
C ALA A 126 28.03 2.62 16.26
N GLN A 127 28.07 3.11 15.00
CA GLN A 127 27.20 4.17 14.51
C GLN A 127 25.71 3.73 14.46
N GLU A 128 25.45 2.53 13.96
CA GLU A 128 24.08 1.97 13.91
C GLU A 128 23.54 1.69 15.32
N THR A 129 24.37 1.21 16.24
CA THR A 129 24.00 1.02 17.65
C THR A 129 23.59 2.34 18.29
N ASN A 130 24.35 3.41 18.08
CA ASN A 130 24.01 4.73 18.54
C ASN A 130 22.72 5.26 17.90
N GLY A 131 22.55 5.11 16.58
CA GLY A 131 21.32 5.45 15.87
C GLY A 131 20.10 4.71 16.40
N TYR A 132 20.25 3.43 16.69
CA TYR A 132 19.19 2.63 17.29
C TYR A 132 18.82 3.06 18.71
N ALA A 133 19.80 3.48 19.51
CA ALA A 133 19.54 4.05 20.84
C ALA A 133 18.78 5.39 20.75
N LEU A 134 19.15 6.27 19.82
CA LEU A 134 18.44 7.52 19.53
C LEU A 134 17.01 7.27 19.05
N TYR A 135 16.83 6.31 18.15
CA TYR A 135 15.49 5.91 17.70
C TYR A 135 14.62 5.47 18.89
N LYS A 136 15.13 4.59 19.75
CA LYS A 136 14.38 4.11 20.93
C LYS A 136 13.99 5.24 21.89
N ALA A 137 14.87 6.22 22.07
CA ALA A 137 14.64 7.33 22.99
C ALA A 137 13.63 8.36 22.45
N ASN A 138 13.61 8.59 21.12
CA ASN A 138 12.92 9.74 20.54
C ASN A 138 11.78 9.38 19.58
N CYS A 139 11.80 8.20 18.98
CA CYS A 139 10.91 7.85 17.87
C CYS A 139 9.97 6.67 18.20
N ALA A 140 10.43 5.71 19.02
CA ALA A 140 9.74 4.43 19.23
C ALA A 140 8.37 4.57 19.91
N THR A 141 8.07 5.69 20.56
CA THR A 141 6.75 5.95 21.15
C THR A 141 5.65 6.01 20.09
N CYS A 142 5.94 6.59 18.92
CA CYS A 142 5.00 6.68 17.81
C CYS A 142 5.29 5.65 16.71
N HIS A 143 6.53 5.16 16.66
CA HIS A 143 6.99 4.19 15.67
C HIS A 143 7.49 2.89 16.34
N PRO A 144 6.62 2.14 17.07
CA PRO A 144 7.05 0.94 17.79
C PRO A 144 7.47 -0.18 16.84
N GLU A 145 8.45 -0.96 17.32
CA GLU A 145 8.88 -2.19 16.65
C GLU A 145 7.78 -3.27 16.71
N PRO A 146 7.73 -4.21 15.79
CA PRO A 146 8.66 -4.42 14.65
C PRO A 146 8.26 -3.68 13.36
N LEU A 147 7.05 -3.15 13.28
CA LEU A 147 6.50 -2.51 12.07
C LEU A 147 6.84 -1.02 11.97
N PHE A 148 7.41 -0.44 13.02
CA PHE A 148 7.75 0.99 13.11
C PHE A 148 6.55 1.92 12.94
N THR A 149 5.38 1.46 13.35
CA THR A 149 4.13 2.22 13.35
C THR A 149 3.19 1.70 14.43
N ASP A 150 2.45 2.60 15.05
CA ASP A 150 1.32 2.29 15.95
C ASP A 150 -0.03 2.37 15.22
N HIS A 151 -0.01 2.54 13.88
CA HIS A 151 -1.18 2.72 13.01
C HIS A 151 -2.10 3.88 13.40
N SER A 152 -1.64 4.80 14.25
CA SER A 152 -2.43 5.98 14.62
C SER A 152 -2.25 7.12 13.61
N PHE A 153 -3.24 8.00 13.57
CA PHE A 153 -3.18 9.22 12.77
C PHE A 153 -2.87 10.41 13.67
N ARG A 154 -1.93 11.25 13.23
CA ARG A 154 -1.45 12.38 14.01
C ARG A 154 -1.41 13.64 13.16
N ASN A 155 -1.68 14.78 13.78
CA ASN A 155 -1.43 16.07 13.15
C ASN A 155 0.07 16.38 13.28
N THR A 156 0.75 16.49 12.14
CA THR A 156 2.18 16.81 12.06
C THR A 156 2.49 18.30 12.17
N GLY A 157 1.47 19.15 12.24
CA GLY A 157 1.62 20.60 12.32
C GLY A 157 2.05 21.27 11.01
N LEU A 158 2.09 20.54 9.90
CA LEU A 158 2.40 21.12 8.59
C LEU A 158 1.24 21.99 8.10
N PRO A 159 1.54 23.17 7.50
CA PRO A 159 0.51 23.99 6.87
C PRO A 159 -0.09 23.24 5.67
N VAL A 160 -1.36 23.54 5.39
CA VAL A 160 -2.01 23.03 4.18
C VAL A 160 -1.36 23.65 2.95
N ASP A 161 -0.97 22.82 1.99
CA ASP A 161 -0.46 23.29 0.72
C ASP A 161 -1.54 24.02 -0.07
N ASN A 162 -1.25 25.25 -0.51
CA ASN A 162 -2.21 26.12 -1.17
C ASN A 162 -2.64 25.63 -2.56
N PHE A 163 -1.79 24.83 -3.22
CA PHE A 163 -2.08 24.27 -4.54
C PHE A 163 -2.86 22.96 -4.42
N LEU A 164 -2.37 22.02 -3.63
CA LEU A 164 -2.99 20.69 -3.46
C LEU A 164 -4.26 20.74 -2.62
N LYS A 165 -4.36 21.69 -1.67
CA LYS A 165 -5.48 21.81 -0.70
C LYS A 165 -5.82 20.48 -0.03
N ASP A 166 -4.78 19.70 0.29
CA ASP A 166 -4.93 18.43 0.97
C ASP A 166 -5.07 18.64 2.48
N TYR A 167 -6.28 18.44 2.98
CA TYR A 167 -6.63 18.59 4.40
C TYR A 167 -6.47 17.30 5.21
N GLY A 168 -5.77 16.28 4.66
CA GLY A 168 -5.57 15.00 5.32
C GLY A 168 -6.89 14.26 5.60
N ARG A 169 -7.05 13.78 6.83
CA ARG A 169 -8.26 13.03 7.24
C ARG A 169 -9.52 13.87 7.36
N LEU A 170 -9.43 15.20 7.39
CA LEU A 170 -10.63 16.05 7.54
C LEU A 170 -11.71 15.79 6.49
N ARG A 171 -11.31 15.27 5.32
CA ARG A 171 -12.25 14.95 4.23
C ARG A 171 -13.05 13.66 4.44
N ILE A 172 -12.68 12.81 5.40
CA ILE A 172 -13.32 11.52 5.68
C ILE A 172 -13.83 11.41 7.12
N THR A 173 -13.62 12.42 7.95
CA THR A 173 -14.13 12.55 9.31
C THR A 173 -15.20 13.63 9.39
#